data_17a079973e05f3bc54b43f084ba1ca71
#
_entry.id   17a079973e05f3bc54b43f084ba1ca71
#
_cell.length_a   1.000
_cell.length_b   1.000
_cell.length_c   1.000
_cell.angle_alpha   90.00
_cell.angle_beta   90.00
_cell.angle_gamma   90.00
#
_symmetry.space_group_name_H-M   'P 1'
#
loop_
_entity.id
_entity.type
_entity.pdbx_description
1 polymer ?
#
loop_
_entity_poly.entity_id
_entity_poly.type
_entity_poly.pdbx_seq_one_letter_code
_entity_poly.pdbx_strand_id
1 'polypeptide(L)'
;MKILYFTRDYTPHDHRFLSALAQTEHQVAYLRLERRGHTLEDRALPPQVEQVPWKGGQQPFTYAQVPALLSDLKRVIRQFQPDVIQAGPIQTAAFLVALAGFPRLVSMSWGYDLMHDAERTAFMRWSTRFTLRRSAALVGDCL
;
A
#
# COMPACT_ATOMS: atom_id res chain seq x y z
N MET A 1 5.17 4.29 17.36
CA MET A 1 3.98 3.77 16.67
C MET A 1 4.35 2.57 15.81
N LYS A 2 3.37 1.75 15.50
CA LYS A 2 3.50 0.66 14.51
C LYS A 2 2.96 1.13 13.17
N ILE A 3 3.78 1.15 12.15
CA ILE A 3 3.43 1.60 10.80
C ILE A 3 3.48 0.41 9.86
N LEU A 4 2.38 0.12 9.19
CA LEU A 4 2.35 -0.81 8.07
C LEU A 4 2.43 -0.01 6.77
N TYR A 5 3.53 -0.16 6.04
CA TYR A 5 3.73 0.46 4.74
C TYR A 5 3.36 -0.56 3.66
N PHE A 6 2.31 -0.26 2.90
CA PHE A 6 1.74 -1.19 1.94
C PHE A 6 1.70 -0.58 0.55
N THR A 7 2.46 -1.14 -0.39
CA THR A 7 2.51 -0.66 -1.76
C THR A 7 2.30 -1.76 -2.77
N ARG A 8 2.01 -1.34 -4.01
CA ARG A 8 1.74 -2.27 -5.11
C ARG A 8 2.98 -3.12 -5.43
N ASP A 9 4.10 -2.47 -5.71
CA ASP A 9 5.39 -3.10 -5.94
C ASP A 9 6.48 -2.29 -5.26
N TYR A 10 7.69 -2.84 -5.14
CA TYR A 10 8.82 -2.15 -4.53
C TYR A 10 9.54 -1.28 -5.56
N THR A 11 9.52 0.02 -5.35
CA THR A 11 10.03 1.04 -6.27
C THR A 11 11.10 1.92 -5.60
N PRO A 12 11.85 2.74 -6.35
CA PRO A 12 12.76 3.73 -5.78
C PRO A 12 12.09 4.70 -4.79
N HIS A 13 10.81 5.03 -5.02
CA HIS A 13 10.03 5.85 -4.07
C HIS A 13 9.84 5.12 -2.75
N ASP A 14 9.47 3.84 -2.81
CA ASP A 14 9.27 3.03 -1.60
C ASP A 14 10.57 2.88 -0.82
N HIS A 15 11.69 2.65 -1.51
CA HIS A 15 13.00 2.60 -0.87
C HIS A 15 13.31 3.89 -0.12
N ARG A 16 13.05 5.05 -0.72
CA ARG A 16 13.29 6.36 -0.10
C ARG A 16 12.42 6.57 1.14
N PHE A 17 11.11 6.29 1.04
CA PHE A 17 10.19 6.42 2.18
C PHE A 17 10.54 5.45 3.31
N LEU A 18 10.78 4.19 2.99
CA LEU A 18 11.13 3.18 3.99
C LEU A 18 12.47 3.47 4.66
N SER A 19 13.46 4.00 3.91
CA SER A 19 14.74 4.43 4.48
C SER A 19 14.57 5.58 5.46
N ALA A 20 13.68 6.54 5.17
CA ALA A 20 13.36 7.63 6.08
C ALA A 20 12.63 7.13 7.33
N LEU A 21 11.64 6.26 7.17
CA LEU A 21 10.89 5.67 8.28
C LEU A 21 11.78 4.78 9.16
N ALA A 22 12.74 4.07 8.58
CA ALA A 22 13.70 3.22 9.31
C ALA A 22 14.62 4.00 10.24
N GLN A 23 14.76 5.32 10.05
CA GLN A 23 15.54 6.20 10.92
C GLN A 23 14.73 6.75 12.10
N THR A 24 13.45 6.44 12.16
CA THR A 24 12.56 6.87 13.25
C THR A 24 12.49 5.82 14.36
N GLU A 25 11.90 6.18 15.50
CA GLU A 25 11.62 5.26 16.61
C GLU A 25 10.42 4.34 16.33
N HIS A 26 9.83 4.40 15.14
CA HIS A 26 8.64 3.62 14.80
C HIS A 26 9.00 2.19 14.41
N GLN A 27 8.14 1.24 14.80
CA GLN A 27 8.20 -0.11 14.26
C GLN A 27 7.56 -0.11 12.88
N VAL A 28 8.35 -0.38 11.84
CA VAL A 28 7.91 -0.33 10.45
C VAL A 28 7.88 -1.72 9.86
N ALA A 29 6.74 -2.11 9.30
CA ALA A 29 6.58 -3.33 8.52
C ALA A 29 6.19 -2.97 7.08
N TYR A 30 6.70 -3.75 6.13
CA TYR A 30 6.43 -3.59 4.71
C TYR A 30 5.59 -4.74 4.18
N LEU A 31 4.55 -4.39 3.42
CA LEU A 31 3.69 -5.30 2.71
C LEU A 31 3.71 -4.97 1.21
N ARG A 32 3.91 -5.98 0.38
CA ARG A 32 3.97 -5.84 -1.08
C ARG A 32 2.76 -6.53 -1.69
N LEU A 33 2.04 -5.85 -2.59
CA LEU A 33 0.84 -6.39 -3.22
C LEU A 33 1.15 -7.34 -4.37
N GLU A 34 2.12 -6.96 -5.22
CA GLU A 34 2.46 -7.73 -6.41
C GLU A 34 3.98 -7.80 -6.63
N ARG A 35 4.39 -8.76 -7.43
CA ARG A 35 5.71 -8.83 -8.04
C ARG A 35 5.54 -8.94 -9.54
N ARG A 36 6.12 -7.99 -10.26
CA ARG A 36 6.17 -8.01 -11.73
C ARG A 36 7.34 -8.83 -12.22
N GLY A 37 7.37 -9.13 -13.53
CA GLY A 37 8.40 -9.94 -14.15
C GLY A 37 9.81 -9.31 -14.20
N HIS A 38 9.94 -8.02 -13.81
CA HIS A 38 11.21 -7.31 -13.71
C HIS A 38 11.30 -6.57 -12.38
N THR A 39 12.53 -6.44 -11.88
CA THR A 39 12.82 -5.70 -10.66
C THR A 39 12.74 -4.20 -10.94
N LEU A 40 11.98 -3.46 -10.13
CA LEU A 40 11.84 -2.02 -10.23
C LEU A 40 12.85 -1.27 -9.35
N GLU A 41 13.30 -1.91 -8.27
CA GLU A 41 14.26 -1.38 -7.32
C GLU A 41 15.21 -2.50 -6.88
N ASP A 42 16.50 -2.32 -7.12
CA ASP A 42 17.53 -3.31 -6.82
C ASP A 42 18.06 -3.24 -5.38
N ARG A 43 17.89 -2.09 -4.73
CA ARG A 43 18.33 -1.92 -3.34
C ARG A 43 17.46 -2.74 -2.40
N ALA A 44 18.09 -3.42 -1.45
CA ALA A 44 17.37 -4.19 -0.43
C ALA A 44 16.52 -3.29 0.47
N LEU A 45 15.51 -3.86 1.10
CA LEU A 45 14.78 -3.19 2.18
C LEU A 45 15.75 -2.78 3.28
N PRO A 46 15.55 -1.61 3.91
CA PRO A 46 16.30 -1.24 5.09
C PRO A 46 16.19 -2.33 6.17
N PRO A 47 17.31 -2.68 6.86
CA PRO A 47 17.32 -3.81 7.79
C PRO A 47 16.38 -3.64 8.99
N GLN A 48 15.96 -2.42 9.30
CA GLN A 48 15.03 -2.10 10.38
C GLN A 48 13.56 -2.33 9.97
N VAL A 49 13.29 -2.56 8.67
CA VAL A 49 11.94 -2.75 8.14
C VAL A 49 11.65 -4.25 8.03
N GLU A 50 10.63 -4.70 8.73
CA GLU A 50 10.16 -6.09 8.65
C GLU A 50 9.34 -6.30 7.38
N GLN A 51 9.72 -7.26 6.55
CA GLN A 51 8.87 -7.69 5.44
C GLN A 51 7.87 -8.73 5.95
N VAL A 52 6.59 -8.40 5.90
CA VAL A 52 5.52 -9.29 6.39
C VAL A 52 5.17 -10.31 5.31
N PRO A 53 5.26 -11.62 5.61
CA PRO A 53 4.77 -12.66 4.70
C PRO A 53 3.24 -12.69 4.68
N TRP A 54 2.68 -12.71 3.47
CA TRP A 54 1.24 -12.82 3.25
C TRP A 54 0.94 -13.41 1.87
N LYS A 55 -0.35 -13.57 1.51
CA LYS A 55 -0.75 -14.21 0.25
C LYS A 55 -0.44 -13.38 -1.00
N GLY A 56 -0.32 -12.07 -0.89
CA GLY A 56 0.09 -11.20 -2.00
C GLY A 56 1.60 -11.09 -2.15
N GLY A 57 2.03 -10.34 -3.16
CA GLY A 57 3.43 -10.00 -3.39
C GLY A 57 4.25 -11.06 -4.11
N GLN A 58 3.64 -12.14 -4.59
CA GLN A 58 4.33 -13.24 -5.28
C GLN A 58 4.18 -13.21 -6.80
N GLN A 59 3.12 -12.62 -7.28
CA GLN A 59 2.74 -12.58 -8.69
C GLN A 59 2.05 -11.25 -9.04
N PRO A 60 1.84 -10.92 -10.32
CA PRO A 60 1.08 -9.74 -10.72
C PRO A 60 -0.33 -9.73 -10.10
N PHE A 61 -0.75 -8.54 -9.68
CA PHE A 61 -2.06 -8.36 -9.07
C PHE A 61 -3.19 -8.33 -10.09
N THR A 62 -4.28 -9.01 -9.77
CA THR A 62 -5.56 -8.90 -10.47
C THR A 62 -6.70 -8.69 -9.48
N TYR A 63 -7.76 -8.00 -9.90
CA TYR A 63 -8.91 -7.75 -9.01
C TYR A 63 -9.68 -9.02 -8.63
N ALA A 64 -9.54 -10.12 -9.40
CA ALA A 64 -10.09 -11.43 -9.03
C ALA A 64 -9.51 -11.99 -7.72
N GLN A 65 -8.31 -11.57 -7.34
CA GLN A 65 -7.63 -11.97 -6.10
C GLN A 65 -8.13 -11.22 -4.87
N VAL A 66 -8.91 -10.16 -5.03
CA VAL A 66 -9.33 -9.27 -3.92
C VAL A 66 -9.96 -10.02 -2.75
N PRO A 67 -10.91 -10.94 -2.92
CA PRO A 67 -11.52 -11.64 -1.77
C PRO A 67 -10.50 -12.38 -0.90
N ALA A 68 -9.57 -13.12 -1.54
CA ALA A 68 -8.53 -13.87 -0.82
C ALA A 68 -7.49 -12.95 -0.18
N LEU A 69 -7.05 -11.92 -0.90
CA LEU A 69 -6.09 -10.94 -0.40
C LEU A 69 -6.68 -10.11 0.75
N LEU A 70 -7.95 -9.73 0.65
CA LEU A 70 -8.65 -8.98 1.70
C LEU A 70 -8.74 -9.78 3.00
N SER A 71 -9.09 -11.06 2.91
CA SER A 71 -9.12 -11.95 4.07
C SER A 71 -7.76 -12.04 4.75
N ASP A 72 -6.70 -12.19 3.95
CA ASP A 72 -5.34 -12.30 4.49
C ASP A 72 -4.80 -10.96 5.01
N LEU A 73 -5.12 -9.84 4.35
CA LEU A 73 -4.80 -8.50 4.84
C LEU A 73 -5.41 -8.24 6.22
N LYS A 74 -6.66 -8.63 6.43
CA LYS A 74 -7.31 -8.54 7.74
C LYS A 74 -6.59 -9.38 8.80
N ARG A 75 -6.05 -10.55 8.43
CA ARG A 75 -5.20 -11.36 9.31
C ARG A 75 -3.92 -10.61 9.67
N VAL A 76 -3.21 -10.06 8.68
CA VAL A 76 -1.99 -9.26 8.88
C VAL A 76 -2.27 -8.07 9.81
N ILE A 77 -3.34 -7.32 9.58
CA ILE A 77 -3.73 -6.19 10.42
C ILE A 77 -3.97 -6.63 11.88
N ARG A 78 -4.67 -7.74 12.09
CA ARG A 78 -4.92 -8.25 13.45
C ARG A 78 -3.64 -8.72 14.14
N GLN A 79 -2.69 -9.30 13.41
CA GLN A 79 -1.43 -9.81 13.97
C GLN A 79 -0.42 -8.70 14.24
N PHE A 80 -0.22 -7.81 13.30
CA PHE A 80 0.73 -6.72 13.43
C PHE A 80 0.19 -5.58 14.31
N GLN A 81 -1.13 -5.35 14.31
CA GLN A 81 -1.82 -4.26 15.03
C GLN A 81 -1.22 -2.88 14.71
N PRO A 82 -1.23 -2.45 13.45
CA PRO A 82 -0.66 -1.16 13.08
C PRO A 82 -1.46 0.00 13.70
N ASP A 83 -0.75 1.05 14.11
CA ASP A 83 -1.37 2.32 14.49
C ASP A 83 -1.81 3.09 13.24
N VAL A 84 -1.03 2.98 12.17
CA VAL A 84 -1.28 3.63 10.87
C VAL A 84 -0.94 2.65 9.75
N ILE A 85 -1.74 2.65 8.71
CA ILE A 85 -1.41 2.00 7.43
C ILE A 85 -1.21 3.10 6.39
N GLN A 86 0.00 3.17 5.86
CA GLN A 86 0.35 4.04 4.74
C GLN A 86 0.33 3.20 3.48
N ALA A 87 -0.61 3.46 2.57
CA ALA A 87 -0.84 2.58 1.42
C ALA A 87 -1.04 3.35 0.11
N GLY A 88 -0.51 2.81 -0.96
CA GLY A 88 -0.64 3.32 -2.32
C GLY A 88 -0.22 2.30 -3.39
N PRO A 89 -0.58 2.52 -4.65
CA PRO A 89 -1.49 3.54 -5.19
C PRO A 89 -2.95 3.44 -4.72
N ILE A 90 -3.71 4.48 -5.01
CA ILE A 90 -5.08 4.67 -4.51
C ILE A 90 -6.03 3.53 -4.90
N GLN A 91 -5.99 3.07 -6.17
CA GLN A 91 -6.93 2.08 -6.71
C GLN A 91 -6.52 0.63 -6.43
N THR A 92 -5.38 0.38 -5.80
CA THR A 92 -4.86 -0.96 -5.54
C THR A 92 -4.60 -1.20 -4.06
N ALA A 93 -3.40 -0.94 -3.55
CA ALA A 93 -3.06 -1.22 -2.16
C ALA A 93 -3.91 -0.41 -1.18
N ALA A 94 -4.08 0.89 -1.40
CA ALA A 94 -4.94 1.71 -0.54
C ALA A 94 -6.42 1.29 -0.62
N PHE A 95 -6.90 0.91 -1.80
CA PHE A 95 -8.25 0.37 -1.98
C PHE A 95 -8.50 -0.90 -1.14
N LEU A 96 -7.55 -1.83 -1.09
CA LEU A 96 -7.65 -3.02 -0.25
C LEU A 96 -7.72 -2.68 1.24
N VAL A 97 -6.94 -1.70 1.71
CA VAL A 97 -6.99 -1.24 3.09
C VAL A 97 -8.34 -0.57 3.40
N ALA A 98 -8.86 0.23 2.47
CA ALA A 98 -10.18 0.85 2.59
C ALA A 98 -11.30 -0.20 2.65
N LEU A 99 -11.22 -1.26 1.83
CA LEU A 99 -12.15 -2.41 1.89
C LEU A 99 -12.04 -3.18 3.21
N ALA A 100 -10.83 -3.28 3.79
CA ALA A 100 -10.63 -3.89 5.09
C ALA A 100 -11.28 -3.09 6.23
N GLY A 101 -11.65 -1.84 5.99
CA GLY A 101 -12.29 -0.95 6.97
C GLY A 101 -11.31 -0.39 8.01
N PHE A 102 -10.02 -0.31 7.70
CA PHE A 102 -9.03 0.22 8.64
C PHE A 102 -9.15 1.76 8.75
N PRO A 103 -9.35 2.32 9.97
CA PRO A 103 -9.77 3.71 10.11
C PRO A 103 -8.63 4.75 9.95
N ARG A 104 -7.37 4.34 10.17
CA ARG A 104 -6.21 5.23 10.10
C ARG A 104 -5.38 4.97 8.84
N LEU A 105 -6.07 4.95 7.70
CA LEU A 105 -5.45 4.84 6.37
C LEU A 105 -4.89 6.19 5.94
N VAL A 106 -3.60 6.23 5.66
CA VAL A 106 -2.92 7.30 4.92
C VAL A 106 -2.73 6.82 3.50
N SER A 107 -3.51 7.36 2.58
CA SER A 107 -3.41 7.00 1.16
C SER A 107 -2.26 7.75 0.50
N MET A 108 -1.47 7.03 -0.32
CA MET A 108 -0.38 7.62 -1.10
C MET A 108 -0.73 7.64 -2.58
N SER A 109 -0.57 8.80 -3.21
CA SER A 109 -0.65 8.97 -4.65
C SER A 109 0.73 9.20 -5.25
N TRP A 110 1.01 8.49 -6.33
CA TRP A 110 2.19 8.72 -7.16
C TRP A 110 1.94 9.75 -8.28
N GLY A 111 0.80 10.45 -8.23
CA GLY A 111 0.37 11.42 -9.22
C GLY A 111 -0.39 10.77 -10.38
N TYR A 112 0.18 9.79 -11.05
CA TYR A 112 -0.44 9.11 -12.20
C TYR A 112 -1.79 8.46 -11.84
N ASP A 113 -1.91 7.87 -10.68
CA ASP A 113 -3.13 7.24 -10.18
C ASP A 113 -4.29 8.23 -9.99
N LEU A 114 -4.03 9.45 -9.59
CA LEU A 114 -5.05 10.50 -9.49
C LEU A 114 -5.24 11.27 -10.80
N MET A 115 -4.16 11.57 -11.52
CA MET A 115 -4.21 12.40 -12.72
C MET A 115 -4.72 11.66 -13.94
N HIS A 116 -4.54 10.35 -14.02
CA HIS A 116 -4.87 9.53 -15.18
C HIS A 116 -5.82 8.38 -14.85
N ASP A 117 -5.47 7.52 -13.89
CA ASP A 117 -6.23 6.29 -13.63
C ASP A 117 -7.60 6.56 -13.00
N ALA A 118 -7.74 7.61 -12.19
CA ALA A 118 -8.96 7.93 -11.47
C ALA A 118 -10.19 8.11 -12.38
N GLU A 119 -10.01 8.57 -13.61
CA GLU A 119 -11.09 8.82 -14.58
C GLU A 119 -11.15 7.77 -15.71
N ARG A 120 -10.25 6.81 -15.73
CA ARG A 120 -10.07 5.86 -16.83
C ARG A 120 -11.30 4.96 -17.08
N THR A 121 -11.95 4.49 -16.01
CA THR A 121 -13.15 3.65 -16.06
C THR A 121 -14.11 4.02 -14.95
N ALA A 122 -15.38 3.62 -15.06
CA ALA A 122 -16.37 3.79 -14.00
C ALA A 122 -15.94 3.11 -12.69
N PHE A 123 -15.33 1.92 -12.77
CA PHE A 123 -14.78 1.22 -11.61
C PHE A 123 -13.63 2.00 -10.97
N MET A 124 -12.68 2.50 -11.77
CA MET A 124 -11.55 3.29 -11.25
C MET A 124 -12.02 4.57 -10.56
N ARG A 125 -13.00 5.26 -11.15
CA ARG A 125 -13.62 6.44 -10.53
C ARG A 125 -14.29 6.11 -9.20
N TRP A 126 -15.05 5.04 -9.17
CA TRP A 126 -15.70 4.58 -7.95
C TRP A 126 -14.68 4.17 -6.87
N SER A 127 -13.71 3.32 -7.21
CA SER A 127 -12.69 2.85 -6.26
C SER A 127 -11.82 3.98 -5.71
N THR A 128 -11.49 4.97 -6.55
CA THR A 128 -10.79 6.19 -6.13
C THR A 128 -11.59 6.96 -5.08
N ARG A 129 -12.86 7.27 -5.39
CA ARG A 129 -13.75 7.99 -4.45
C ARG A 129 -13.98 7.21 -3.16
N PHE A 130 -14.18 5.91 -3.28
CA PHE A 130 -14.38 5.02 -2.14
C PHE A 130 -13.16 5.05 -1.21
N THR A 131 -11.96 4.91 -1.76
CA THR A 131 -10.70 4.91 -1.00
C THR A 131 -10.46 6.27 -0.33
N LEU A 132 -10.56 7.36 -1.09
CA LEU A 132 -10.31 8.70 -0.57
C LEU A 132 -11.27 9.08 0.57
N ARG A 133 -12.54 8.71 0.48
CA ARG A 133 -13.51 8.96 1.55
C ARG A 133 -13.21 8.20 2.85
N ARG A 134 -12.46 7.12 2.77
CA ARG A 134 -12.05 6.31 3.92
C ARG A 134 -10.63 6.60 4.41
N SER A 135 -9.92 7.45 3.70
CA SER A 135 -8.58 7.86 4.10
C SER A 135 -8.64 8.91 5.19
N ALA A 136 -7.82 8.73 6.22
CA ALA A 136 -7.63 9.74 7.27
C ALA A 136 -6.76 10.91 6.76
N ALA A 137 -5.85 10.62 5.82
CA ALA A 137 -4.99 11.60 5.18
C ALA A 137 -4.58 11.13 3.78
N LEU A 138 -4.14 12.08 2.95
CA LEU A 138 -3.59 11.83 1.62
C LEU A 138 -2.18 12.41 1.55
N VAL A 139 -1.25 11.63 1.04
CA VAL A 139 0.11 12.06 0.71
C VAL A 139 0.29 11.97 -0.81
N GLY A 140 0.72 13.05 -1.43
CA GLY A 140 1.06 13.11 -2.85
C GLY A 140 2.55 13.33 -3.05
N ASP A 141 3.12 12.68 -4.05
CA ASP A 141 4.53 12.84 -4.44
C ASP A 141 4.72 13.94 -5.51
N CYS A 142 3.62 14.46 -6.05
CA CYS A 142 3.62 15.53 -7.06
C CYS A 142 2.98 16.80 -6.49
N LEU A 143 3.71 17.87 -6.58
CA LEU A 143 3.25 19.24 -6.40
C LEU A 143 2.97 19.87 -7.77
#